data_d86701ed53a521da40227dbd9926c86a
#
_entry.id   d86701ed53a521da40227dbd9926c86a
#
_cell.length_a   1.000
_cell.length_b   1.000
_cell.length_c   1.000
_cell.angle_alpha   90.00
_cell.angle_beta   90.00
_cell.angle_gamma   90.00
#
_symmetry.space_group_name_H-M   'P 1'
#
loop_
_entity.id
_entity.type
_entity.pdbx_description
1 polymer ?
#
loop_
_entity_poly.entity_id
_entity_poly.type
_entity_poly.pdbx_seq_one_letter_code
_entity_poly.pdbx_strand_id
1 'polypeptide(L)'
;MKLVLNIYTDDTLREVKRVAEADQLRIPYRVAMYIGQSLDTLDLKNEDDIFKFITGSLDKIDKIIKATFGVTDTELECVDVAELGAVAVELYKWGIGKLNGLKGNDSKNV
;
A
#
# COMPACT_ATOMS: atom_id res chain seq x y z
N MET A 1 -0.60 -12.86 6.30
CA MET A 1 0.64 -12.46 5.64
C MET A 1 1.24 -11.27 6.36
N LYS A 2 2.55 -11.26 6.52
CA LYS A 2 3.22 -10.23 7.29
C LYS A 2 4.14 -9.44 6.38
N LEU A 3 4.01 -8.12 6.41
CA LEU A 3 4.91 -7.21 5.68
C LEU A 3 5.84 -6.52 6.66
N VAL A 4 7.04 -6.23 6.21
CA VAL A 4 8.09 -5.60 7.00
C VAL A 4 8.60 -4.38 6.26
N LEU A 5 8.75 -3.27 6.98
CA LEU A 5 9.29 -2.03 6.43
C LEU A 5 10.43 -1.57 7.33
N ASN A 6 11.63 -1.49 6.77
CA ASN A 6 12.80 -1.00 7.49
C ASN A 6 12.80 0.53 7.53
N ILE A 7 12.95 1.09 8.73
CA ILE A 7 13.08 2.53 8.94
C ILE A 7 14.51 2.79 9.38
N TYR A 8 15.21 3.61 8.63
CA TYR A 8 16.63 3.88 8.87
C TYR A 8 16.81 5.06 9.81
N THR A 9 18.02 5.22 10.35
CA THR A 9 18.32 6.30 11.29
C THR A 9 18.30 7.67 10.65
N ASP A 10 18.64 7.72 9.35
CA ASP A 10 18.64 8.96 8.57
C ASP A 10 18.47 8.65 7.08
N ASP A 11 18.52 9.67 6.25
CA ASP A 11 18.31 9.55 4.82
C ASP A 11 19.48 8.93 4.05
N THR A 12 20.57 8.60 4.73
CA THR A 12 21.66 7.85 4.07
C THR A 12 21.35 6.36 3.96
N LEU A 13 20.34 5.88 4.68
CA LEU A 13 19.80 4.52 4.61
C LEU A 13 20.87 3.45 4.90
N ARG A 14 21.74 3.70 5.84
CA ARG A 14 22.83 2.78 6.18
C ARG A 14 22.55 1.92 7.40
N GLU A 15 21.83 2.46 8.35
CA GLU A 15 21.59 1.79 9.64
C GLU A 15 20.11 1.78 9.95
N VAL A 16 19.56 0.60 10.23
CA VAL A 16 18.16 0.42 10.55
C VAL A 16 17.92 0.88 11.99
N LYS A 17 17.01 1.86 12.16
CA LYS A 17 16.58 2.35 13.47
C LYS A 17 15.54 1.43 14.09
N ARG A 18 14.54 1.05 13.29
CA ARG A 18 13.52 0.10 13.72
C ARG A 18 12.88 -0.56 12.53
N VAL A 19 12.23 -1.67 12.78
CA VAL A 19 11.50 -2.41 11.76
C VAL A 19 10.02 -2.28 12.08
N ALA A 20 9.25 -1.72 11.14
CA ALA A 20 7.80 -1.67 11.24
C ALA A 20 7.22 -2.93 10.61
N GLU A 21 6.26 -3.54 11.30
CA GLU A 21 5.62 -4.77 10.84
C GLU A 21 4.13 -4.57 10.71
N ALA A 22 3.54 -5.22 9.71
CA ALA A 22 2.10 -5.20 9.53
C ALA A 22 1.61 -6.57 9.07
N ASP A 23 0.63 -7.10 9.74
CA ASP A 23 -0.05 -8.34 9.38
C ASP A 23 -1.47 -8.08 8.90
N GLN A 24 -1.91 -6.85 8.96
CA GLN A 24 -3.27 -6.45 8.63
C GLN A 24 -3.26 -5.12 7.87
N LEU A 25 -3.90 -5.12 6.72
CA LEU A 25 -4.02 -3.91 5.91
C LEU A 25 -5.04 -2.96 6.54
N ARG A 26 -4.64 -1.69 6.70
CA ARG A 26 -5.51 -0.63 7.21
C ARG A 26 -5.65 0.45 6.16
N ILE A 27 -6.84 0.58 5.60
CA ILE A 27 -7.10 1.53 4.53
C ILE A 27 -8.14 2.54 5.04
N PRO A 28 -7.79 3.84 5.11
CA PRO A 28 -8.78 4.86 5.44
C PRO A 28 -9.94 4.82 4.43
N TYR A 29 -11.15 5.07 4.90
CA TYR A 29 -12.37 4.91 4.11
C TYR A 29 -12.32 5.67 2.78
N ARG A 30 -11.89 6.92 2.81
CA ARG A 30 -11.83 7.73 1.58
C ARG A 30 -10.80 7.21 0.58
N VAL A 31 -9.71 6.65 1.09
CA VAL A 31 -8.69 6.02 0.24
C VAL A 31 -9.27 4.75 -0.41
N ALA A 32 -10.00 3.96 0.37
CA ALA A 32 -10.66 2.76 -0.16
C ALA A 32 -11.64 3.12 -1.28
N MET A 33 -12.41 4.19 -1.11
CA MET A 33 -13.33 4.66 -2.15
C MET A 33 -12.59 5.09 -3.42
N TYR A 34 -11.49 5.80 -3.26
CA TYR A 34 -10.66 6.22 -4.40
C TYR A 34 -10.14 5.02 -5.17
N ILE A 35 -9.61 4.02 -4.46
CA ILE A 35 -9.09 2.79 -5.07
C ILE A 35 -10.22 2.06 -5.82
N GLY A 36 -11.37 1.92 -5.18
CA GLY A 36 -12.51 1.25 -5.79
C GLY A 36 -12.97 1.91 -7.09
N GLN A 37 -13.02 3.24 -7.11
CA GLN A 37 -13.38 3.99 -8.30
C GLN A 37 -12.34 3.85 -9.40
N SER A 38 -11.06 3.85 -9.03
CA SER A 38 -9.96 3.76 -9.99
C SER A 38 -9.85 2.39 -10.62
N LEU A 39 -10.23 1.32 -9.89
CA LEU A 39 -10.17 -0.04 -10.40
C LEU A 39 -11.11 -0.27 -11.58
N ASP A 40 -12.18 0.50 -11.69
CA ASP A 40 -13.11 0.37 -12.80
C ASP A 40 -12.48 0.74 -14.15
N THR A 41 -11.46 1.60 -14.14
CA THR A 41 -10.82 2.08 -15.36
C THR A 41 -9.39 1.56 -15.53
N LEU A 42 -8.88 0.82 -14.53
CA LEU A 42 -7.50 0.36 -14.52
C LEU A 42 -7.38 -1.03 -15.13
N ASP A 43 -6.46 -1.17 -16.09
CA ASP A 43 -6.12 -2.47 -16.65
C ASP A 43 -5.06 -3.14 -15.75
N LEU A 44 -5.48 -4.11 -14.96
CA LEU A 44 -4.61 -4.81 -14.01
C LEU A 44 -3.58 -5.71 -14.68
N LYS A 45 -3.72 -5.96 -15.98
CA LYS A 45 -2.76 -6.75 -16.75
C LYS A 45 -1.66 -5.90 -17.37
N ASN A 46 -1.85 -4.58 -17.36
CA ASN A 46 -0.90 -3.65 -17.94
C ASN A 46 -0.02 -3.05 -16.84
N GLU A 47 1.26 -3.41 -16.82
CA GLU A 47 2.21 -2.95 -15.81
C GLU A 47 2.38 -1.43 -15.83
N ASP A 48 2.33 -0.82 -17.02
CA ASP A 48 2.43 0.64 -17.15
C ASP A 48 1.25 1.34 -16.47
N ASP A 49 0.05 0.81 -16.64
CA ASP A 49 -1.14 1.35 -15.98
C ASP A 49 -1.06 1.24 -14.46
N ILE A 50 -0.59 0.10 -13.97
CA ILE A 50 -0.38 -0.10 -12.54
C ILE A 50 0.65 0.88 -12.00
N PHE A 51 1.76 1.04 -12.71
CA PHE A 51 2.81 1.97 -12.33
C PHE A 51 2.30 3.41 -12.28
N LYS A 52 1.57 3.83 -13.31
CA LYS A 52 0.96 5.17 -13.36
C LYS A 52 -0.03 5.39 -12.22
N PHE A 53 -0.82 4.38 -11.92
CA PHE A 53 -1.76 4.43 -10.80
C PHE A 53 -1.03 4.63 -9.48
N ILE A 54 0.03 3.85 -9.23
CA ILE A 54 0.81 3.94 -8.01
C ILE A 54 1.46 5.33 -7.90
N THR A 55 2.12 5.80 -8.95
CA THR A 55 2.81 7.09 -8.92
C THR A 55 1.85 8.27 -8.81
N GLY A 56 0.68 8.16 -9.41
CA GLY A 56 -0.35 9.20 -9.32
C GLY A 56 -1.13 9.20 -8.00
N SER A 57 -0.92 8.17 -7.17
CA SER A 57 -1.64 7.99 -5.92
C SER A 57 -0.73 7.98 -4.69
N LEU A 58 0.47 8.55 -4.79
CA LEU A 58 1.47 8.49 -3.72
C LEU A 58 0.96 9.07 -2.41
N ASP A 59 0.18 10.16 -2.46
CA ASP A 59 -0.41 10.75 -1.26
C ASP A 59 -1.37 9.79 -0.55
N LYS A 60 -2.10 8.99 -1.31
CA LYS A 60 -3.03 8.01 -0.77
C LYS A 60 -2.30 6.77 -0.27
N ILE A 61 -1.26 6.36 -0.98
CA ILE A 61 -0.39 5.25 -0.56
C ILE A 61 0.29 5.60 0.76
N ASP A 62 0.75 6.84 0.92
CA ASP A 62 1.32 7.32 2.18
C ASP A 62 0.35 7.13 3.34
N LYS A 63 -0.91 7.48 3.15
CA LYS A 63 -1.93 7.32 4.19
C LYS A 63 -2.14 5.86 4.55
N ILE A 64 -2.15 4.98 3.56
CA ILE A 64 -2.27 3.54 3.79
C ILE A 64 -1.07 3.02 4.57
N ILE A 65 0.13 3.41 4.17
CA ILE A 65 1.36 2.97 4.82
C ILE A 65 1.40 3.45 6.26
N LYS A 66 1.08 4.71 6.50
CA LYS A 66 1.06 5.27 7.86
C LYS A 66 0.04 4.54 8.74
N ALA A 67 -1.14 4.26 8.21
CA ALA A 67 -2.18 3.56 8.96
C ALA A 67 -1.82 2.08 9.20
N THR A 68 -1.24 1.43 8.19
CA THR A 68 -0.92 0.00 8.23
C THR A 68 0.27 -0.29 9.14
N PHE A 69 1.33 0.50 9.04
CA PHE A 69 2.57 0.27 9.78
C PHE A 69 2.71 1.14 11.03
N GLY A 70 1.86 2.14 11.20
CA GLY A 70 1.94 3.05 12.34
C GLY A 70 3.18 3.94 12.30
N VAL A 71 3.61 4.33 11.12
CA VAL A 71 4.80 5.19 10.94
C VAL A 71 4.40 6.65 10.75
N THR A 72 5.32 7.55 11.04
CA THR A 72 5.13 8.99 10.87
C THR A 72 5.71 9.47 9.54
N ASP A 73 5.40 10.72 9.18
CA ASP A 73 5.97 11.34 7.97
C ASP A 73 7.50 11.39 8.04
N THR A 74 8.04 11.72 9.21
CA THR A 74 9.49 11.77 9.42
C THR A 74 10.12 10.40 9.20
N GLU A 75 9.46 9.35 9.69
CA GLU A 75 9.93 7.98 9.51
C GLU A 75 9.90 7.56 8.04
N LEU A 76 8.87 7.99 7.30
CA LEU A 76 8.78 7.68 5.87
C LEU A 76 9.91 8.33 5.05
N GLU A 77 10.46 9.45 5.50
CA GLU A 77 11.62 10.07 4.85
C GLU A 77 12.87 9.22 4.96
N CYS A 78 12.89 8.29 5.91
CA CYS A 78 14.04 7.42 6.18
C CYS A 78 13.76 5.98 5.74
N VAL A 79 13.03 5.81 4.64
CA VAL A 79 12.72 4.51 4.06
C VAL A 79 13.32 4.43 2.67
N ASP A 80 13.88 3.27 2.33
CA ASP A 80 14.43 3.04 0.98
C ASP A 80 13.28 2.96 -0.02
N VAL A 81 13.37 3.73 -1.10
CA VAL A 81 12.30 3.78 -2.11
C VAL A 81 12.08 2.41 -2.77
N ALA A 82 13.12 1.61 -2.93
CA ALA A 82 12.98 0.27 -3.50
C ALA A 82 12.20 -0.65 -2.57
N GLU A 83 12.49 -0.60 -1.26
CA GLU A 83 11.74 -1.36 -0.25
C GLU A 83 10.30 -0.86 -0.17
N LEU A 84 10.12 0.44 -0.19
CA LEU A 84 8.78 1.06 -0.15
C LEU A 84 7.97 0.66 -1.38
N GLY A 85 8.59 0.62 -2.55
CA GLY A 85 7.94 0.20 -3.78
C GLY A 85 7.45 -1.24 -3.71
N ALA A 86 8.28 -2.14 -3.18
CA ALA A 86 7.89 -3.54 -3.01
C ALA A 86 6.73 -3.68 -2.04
N VAL A 87 6.77 -2.94 -0.93
CA VAL A 87 5.68 -2.93 0.05
C VAL A 87 4.41 -2.35 -0.56
N ALA A 88 4.51 -1.28 -1.34
CA ALA A 88 3.36 -0.66 -1.99
C ALA A 88 2.68 -1.63 -2.95
N VAL A 89 3.44 -2.42 -3.69
CA VAL A 89 2.89 -3.45 -4.58
C VAL A 89 2.11 -4.50 -3.78
N GLU A 90 2.67 -4.96 -2.67
CA GLU A 90 1.99 -5.94 -1.81
C GLU A 90 0.73 -5.36 -1.17
N LEU A 91 0.79 -4.10 -0.72
CA LEU A 91 -0.39 -3.42 -0.18
C LEU A 91 -1.48 -3.27 -1.24
N TYR A 92 -1.08 -2.99 -2.47
CA TYR A 92 -2.01 -2.90 -3.58
C TYR A 92 -2.72 -4.24 -3.82
N LYS A 93 -1.94 -5.35 -3.82
CA LYS A 93 -2.51 -6.69 -3.96
C LYS A 93 -3.47 -7.03 -2.82
N TRP A 94 -3.13 -6.65 -1.60
CA TRP A 94 -4.03 -6.85 -0.45
C TRP A 94 -5.32 -6.06 -0.63
N GLY A 95 -5.22 -4.81 -1.10
CA GLY A 95 -6.38 -3.96 -1.35
C GLY A 95 -7.31 -4.56 -2.38
N ILE A 96 -6.75 -5.01 -3.50
CA ILE A 96 -7.53 -5.67 -4.55
C ILE A 96 -8.17 -6.95 -4.02
N GLY A 97 -7.40 -7.76 -3.29
CA GLY A 97 -7.91 -9.00 -2.71
C GLY A 97 -9.09 -8.76 -1.78
N LYS A 98 -9.01 -7.74 -0.94
CA LYS A 98 -10.12 -7.39 -0.05
C LYS A 98 -11.35 -6.93 -0.82
N LEU A 99 -11.17 -6.08 -1.82
CA LEU A 99 -12.28 -5.59 -2.63
C LEU A 99 -12.92 -6.73 -3.44
N ASN A 100 -12.10 -7.59 -4.02
CA ASN A 100 -12.59 -8.76 -4.74
C ASN A 100 -13.26 -9.77 -3.80
N GLY A 101 -12.76 -9.90 -2.59
CA GLY A 101 -13.38 -10.73 -1.57
C GLY A 101 -14.78 -10.28 -1.21
N LEU A 102 -15.00 -8.98 -1.08
CA LEU A 102 -16.32 -8.40 -0.84
C LEU A 102 -17.24 -8.66 -2.02
N LYS A 103 -16.74 -8.43 -3.24
CA LYS A 103 -17.50 -8.74 -4.47
C LYS A 103 -17.80 -10.23 -4.57
N GLY A 104 -16.82 -11.08 -4.29
CA GLY A 104 -16.97 -12.52 -4.33
C GLY A 104 -18.00 -13.03 -3.34
N ASN A 105 -18.03 -12.46 -2.15
CA ASN A 105 -19.03 -12.81 -1.14
C ASN A 105 -20.45 -12.47 -1.61
N ASP A 106 -20.62 -11.30 -2.21
CA ASP A 106 -21.90 -10.91 -2.79
C ASP A 106 -22.32 -11.89 -3.88
N SER A 107 -21.40 -12.30 -4.73
CA SER A 107 -21.66 -13.26 -5.80
C SER A 107 -22.01 -14.63 -5.26
N LYS A 108 -21.38 -15.05 -4.19
CA LYS A 108 -21.62 -16.36 -3.58
C LYS A 108 -22.95 -16.46 -2.88
N ASN A 109 -23.52 -15.35 -2.49
CA ASN A 109 -24.80 -15.30 -1.81
C ASN A 109 -25.98 -15.33 -2.77
N VAL A 110 -25.70 -15.37 -4.03
CA VAL A 110 -26.75 -15.43 -5.07
C VAL A 110 -27.23 -16.86 -5.27
#